data_da830fbe2863d5f1e1caf112338de57e
#
_entry.id   da830fbe2863d5f1e1caf112338de57e
#
_cell.length_a   1.000
_cell.length_b   1.000
_cell.length_c   1.000
_cell.angle_alpha   90.00
_cell.angle_beta   90.00
_cell.angle_gamma   90.00
#
_symmetry.space_group_name_H-M   'P 1'
#
loop_
_entity.id
_entity.type
_entity.pdbx_description
1 polymer ?
#
loop_
_entity_poly.entity_id
_entity_poly.type
_entity_poly.pdbx_seq_one_letter_code
_entity_poly.pdbx_strand_id
1 'polypeptide(L)'
;MRAFVGTVPFTIIEAVHFVIANNYDDADLYMVKVFDGAEDVCERVRQTGVFKNVYLVEDVLLTYPITIEKCIRTVKNGKAFLKSTRNRIYDEVYYNNSGWLINSIFYTAFSRANKNIKNKFLEHGFNSYTTVYSDKPFYLRVLIRLVGLKCMDGTMLDEIHMFHPELMHMKHYGRIVKMTPMDRKNTRLVEALNHIFNYHPETDEFADRDIIIMEQGPQKFTFDKEGFWKKVLKNIDKQKTIIKPHPRQKNSTLGENGIKISTNYTLPWEVEILNIDIEKKTQITIFSGACV
;
A
#
# COMPACT_ATOMS: atom_id res chain seq x y z
N MET A 1 16.73 13.85 7.95
CA MET A 1 15.52 13.11 8.38
C MET A 1 14.64 12.75 7.19
N ARG A 2 13.98 11.61 7.28
CA ARG A 2 13.13 11.05 6.21
C ARG A 2 11.69 10.92 6.69
N ALA A 3 10.74 11.24 5.83
CA ALA A 3 9.31 11.05 6.11
C ALA A 3 8.72 10.02 5.12
N PHE A 4 7.97 9.05 5.63
CA PHE A 4 7.24 8.06 4.85
C PHE A 4 5.74 8.28 5.03
N VAL A 5 4.97 8.13 3.95
CA VAL A 5 3.51 8.30 3.97
C VAL A 5 2.86 6.95 3.67
N GLY A 6 2.20 6.34 4.65
CA GLY A 6 1.49 5.06 4.52
C GLY A 6 -0.03 5.25 4.51
N THR A 7 -0.72 4.64 3.55
CA THR A 7 -2.18 4.80 3.39
C THR A 7 -2.97 3.49 3.47
N VAL A 8 -2.34 2.38 3.13
CA VAL A 8 -2.96 1.04 3.19
C VAL A 8 -1.93 0.04 3.72
N PRO A 9 -2.32 -1.15 4.18
CA PRO A 9 -1.39 -2.14 4.72
C PRO A 9 -0.16 -2.37 3.85
N PHE A 10 -0.34 -2.55 2.55
CA PHE A 10 0.76 -2.74 1.60
C PHE A 10 1.80 -1.60 1.65
N THR A 11 1.36 -0.35 1.68
CA THR A 11 2.26 0.82 1.71
C THR A 11 3.02 0.96 3.03
N ILE A 12 2.47 0.39 4.11
CA ILE A 12 3.14 0.32 5.41
C ILE A 12 4.22 -0.76 5.35
N ILE A 13 3.91 -1.93 4.77
CA ILE A 13 4.86 -3.03 4.55
C ILE A 13 6.07 -2.54 3.75
N GLU A 14 5.83 -1.83 2.65
CA GLU A 14 6.90 -1.27 1.83
C GLU A 14 7.76 -0.27 2.59
N ALA A 15 7.15 0.64 3.36
CA ALA A 15 7.89 1.61 4.16
C ALA A 15 8.75 0.91 5.23
N VAL A 16 8.22 -0.10 5.93
CA VAL A 16 8.95 -0.92 6.90
C VAL A 16 10.12 -1.64 6.22
N HIS A 17 9.84 -2.31 5.11
CA HIS A 17 10.87 -3.00 4.33
C HIS A 17 11.97 -2.04 3.88
N PHE A 18 11.60 -0.89 3.30
CA PHE A 18 12.54 0.08 2.79
C PHE A 18 13.45 0.66 3.88
N VAL A 19 12.89 0.97 5.05
CA VAL A 19 13.65 1.47 6.20
C VAL A 19 14.62 0.41 6.71
N ILE A 20 14.18 -0.84 6.85
CA ILE A 20 15.04 -1.96 7.31
C ILE A 20 16.14 -2.26 6.28
N ALA A 21 15.81 -2.37 5.00
CA ALA A 21 16.76 -2.71 3.94
C ALA A 21 17.86 -1.66 3.75
N ASN A 22 17.55 -0.39 4.03
CA ASN A 22 18.51 0.72 3.94
C ASN A 22 19.15 1.11 5.27
N ASN A 23 18.82 0.41 6.38
CA ASN A 23 19.31 0.68 7.72
C ASN A 23 19.08 2.15 8.16
N TYR A 24 17.91 2.72 7.86
CA TYR A 24 17.60 4.09 8.27
C TYR A 24 17.20 4.13 9.75
N ASP A 25 17.79 5.04 10.51
CA ASP A 25 17.53 5.30 11.93
C ASP A 25 16.82 6.65 12.17
N ASP A 26 16.68 7.46 11.12
CA ASP A 26 16.13 8.82 11.15
C ASP A 26 14.81 8.97 10.36
N ALA A 27 14.05 7.88 10.24
CA ALA A 27 12.81 7.82 9.49
C ALA A 27 11.59 8.00 10.40
N ASP A 28 10.65 8.85 9.98
CA ASP A 28 9.32 9.01 10.55
C ASP A 28 8.26 8.42 9.60
N LEU A 29 7.23 7.77 10.17
CA LEU A 29 6.09 7.28 9.41
C LEU A 29 4.83 8.08 9.71
N TYR A 30 4.15 8.52 8.65
CA TYR A 30 2.83 9.13 8.71
C TYR A 30 1.80 8.15 8.15
N MET A 31 1.04 7.53 9.05
CA MET A 31 -0.04 6.61 8.67
C MET A 31 -1.35 7.37 8.56
N VAL A 32 -2.02 7.28 7.41
CA VAL A 32 -3.32 7.90 7.19
C VAL A 32 -4.42 6.91 7.55
N LYS A 33 -5.37 7.35 8.38
CA LYS A 33 -6.49 6.55 8.89
C LYS A 33 -7.56 6.35 7.83
N VAL A 34 -7.33 5.37 6.91
CA VAL A 34 -8.23 5.10 5.77
C VAL A 34 -8.63 3.63 5.65
N PHE A 35 -8.22 2.78 6.59
CA PHE A 35 -8.60 1.36 6.63
C PHE A 35 -8.95 0.95 8.07
N ASP A 36 -9.74 -0.11 8.21
CA ASP A 36 -10.18 -0.63 9.50
C ASP A 36 -8.97 -1.16 10.29
N GLY A 37 -8.87 -0.80 11.57
CA GLY A 37 -7.76 -1.20 12.45
C GLY A 37 -6.48 -0.39 12.26
N ALA A 38 -6.52 0.76 11.55
CA ALA A 38 -5.35 1.61 11.33
C ALA A 38 -4.70 2.09 12.65
N GLU A 39 -5.50 2.34 13.70
CA GLU A 39 -4.99 2.71 15.03
C GLU A 39 -4.14 1.61 15.64
N ASP A 40 -4.66 0.37 15.64
CA ASP A 40 -3.97 -0.79 16.21
C ASP A 40 -2.69 -1.10 15.44
N VAL A 41 -2.74 -1.03 14.11
CA VAL A 41 -1.55 -1.18 13.26
C VAL A 41 -0.53 -0.08 13.56
N CYS A 42 -0.97 1.17 13.70
CA CYS A 42 -0.10 2.29 14.04
C CYS A 42 0.62 2.08 15.37
N GLU A 43 -0.09 1.58 16.39
CA GLU A 43 0.50 1.30 17.70
C GLU A 43 1.52 0.16 17.63
N ARG A 44 1.19 -0.93 16.91
CA ARG A 44 2.13 -2.03 16.70
C ARG A 44 3.37 -1.60 15.90
N VAL A 45 3.23 -0.71 14.91
CA VAL A 45 4.39 -0.13 14.22
C VAL A 45 5.29 0.63 15.18
N ARG A 46 4.74 1.43 16.12
CA ARG A 46 5.53 2.14 17.15
C ARG A 46 6.34 1.17 17.99
N GLN A 47 5.73 0.06 18.38
CA GLN A 47 6.35 -0.96 19.25
C GLN A 47 7.54 -1.66 18.57
N THR A 48 7.59 -1.72 17.23
CA THR A 48 8.74 -2.32 16.52
C THR A 48 10.01 -1.51 16.60
N GLY A 49 9.93 -0.21 16.86
CA GLY A 49 11.08 0.69 16.84
C GLY A 49 11.74 0.85 15.45
N VAL A 50 11.09 0.40 14.36
CA VAL A 50 11.61 0.56 12.98
C VAL A 50 11.66 2.03 12.59
N PHE A 51 10.67 2.81 12.99
CA PHE A 51 10.63 4.25 12.77
C PHE A 51 10.96 5.01 14.06
N LYS A 52 11.62 6.15 13.91
CA LYS A 52 11.92 7.05 15.02
C LYS A 52 10.63 7.58 15.65
N ASN A 53 9.66 7.98 14.80
CA ASN A 53 8.34 8.39 15.24
C ASN A 53 7.28 7.85 14.27
N VAL A 54 6.10 7.52 14.79
CA VAL A 54 4.94 7.09 13.99
C VAL A 54 3.75 7.97 14.34
N TYR A 55 3.20 8.64 13.35
CA TYR A 55 2.08 9.56 13.48
C TYR A 55 0.85 9.03 12.79
N LEU A 56 -0.25 8.95 13.50
CA LEU A 56 -1.55 8.70 12.91
C LEU A 56 -2.14 10.01 12.40
N VAL A 57 -2.51 10.06 11.14
CA VAL A 57 -3.06 11.23 10.46
C VAL A 57 -4.52 10.93 10.12
N GLU A 58 -5.42 11.85 10.45
CA GLU A 58 -6.82 11.74 10.06
C GLU A 58 -6.99 11.62 8.55
N ASP A 59 -8.08 10.99 8.11
CA ASP A 59 -8.35 10.73 6.69
C ASP A 59 -8.24 12.02 5.83
N VAL A 60 -7.17 12.07 5.06
CA VAL A 60 -6.88 13.11 4.06
C VAL A 60 -6.91 12.55 2.64
N LEU A 61 -7.36 11.31 2.46
CA LEU A 61 -7.49 10.65 1.17
C LEU A 61 -8.87 10.91 0.57
N LEU A 62 -8.89 11.48 -0.63
CA LEU A 62 -10.12 11.67 -1.38
C LEU A 62 -10.43 10.42 -2.21
N THR A 63 -11.31 9.56 -1.68
CA THR A 63 -11.73 8.30 -2.32
C THR A 63 -13.00 8.46 -3.15
N TYR A 64 -13.11 7.69 -4.22
CA TYR A 64 -14.32 7.65 -5.06
C TYR A 64 -15.48 6.90 -4.33
N PRO A 65 -16.75 7.30 -4.49
CA PRO A 65 -17.23 8.51 -5.19
C PRO A 65 -16.86 9.79 -4.44
N ILE A 66 -16.48 10.83 -5.21
CA ILE A 66 -16.13 12.14 -4.65
C ILE A 66 -17.41 12.90 -4.33
N THR A 67 -17.58 13.25 -3.05
CA THR A 67 -18.71 14.07 -2.57
C THR A 67 -18.21 15.39 -1.98
N ILE A 68 -19.07 16.38 -1.92
CA ILE A 68 -18.77 17.68 -1.31
C ILE A 68 -18.33 17.51 0.16
N GLU A 69 -19.02 16.64 0.90
CA GLU A 69 -18.70 16.33 2.30
C GLU A 69 -17.28 15.77 2.44
N LYS A 70 -16.90 14.79 1.60
CA LYS A 70 -15.54 14.25 1.57
C LYS A 70 -14.51 15.33 1.25
N CYS A 71 -14.79 16.22 0.30
CA CYS A 71 -13.89 17.32 -0.03
C CYS A 71 -13.69 18.26 1.17
N ILE A 72 -14.77 18.66 1.86
CA ILE A 72 -14.71 19.54 3.03
C ILE A 72 -13.91 18.85 4.15
N ARG A 73 -14.20 17.57 4.45
CA ARG A 73 -13.49 16.78 5.46
C ARG A 73 -12.01 16.71 5.14
N THR A 74 -11.64 16.34 3.93
CA THR A 74 -10.23 16.20 3.50
C THR A 74 -9.48 17.54 3.62
N VAL A 75 -10.09 18.66 3.23
CA VAL A 75 -9.47 19.98 3.38
C VAL A 75 -9.33 20.39 4.84
N LYS A 76 -10.35 20.14 5.69
CA LYS A 76 -10.32 20.40 7.12
C LYS A 76 -9.19 19.62 7.80
N ASN A 77 -9.13 18.29 7.57
CA ASN A 77 -8.11 17.41 8.14
C ASN A 77 -6.72 17.79 7.61
N GLY A 78 -6.59 18.11 6.32
CA GLY A 78 -5.35 18.60 5.73
C GLY A 78 -4.85 19.89 6.39
N LYS A 79 -5.72 20.87 6.65
CA LYS A 79 -5.33 22.10 7.37
C LYS A 79 -4.88 21.82 8.81
N ALA A 80 -5.55 20.91 9.52
CA ALA A 80 -5.13 20.48 10.85
C ALA A 80 -3.74 19.83 10.82
N PHE A 81 -3.50 18.93 9.85
CA PHE A 81 -2.21 18.31 9.62
C PHE A 81 -1.10 19.34 9.34
N LEU A 82 -1.35 20.30 8.44
CA LEU A 82 -0.40 21.37 8.14
C LEU A 82 -0.01 22.19 9.38
N LYS A 83 -0.92 22.38 10.32
CA LYS A 83 -0.67 23.08 11.58
C LYS A 83 0.20 22.23 12.52
N SER A 84 -0.10 20.93 12.64
CA SER A 84 0.61 20.02 13.54
C SER A 84 2.05 19.72 13.12
N THR A 85 2.36 19.87 11.81
CA THR A 85 3.68 19.55 11.23
C THR A 85 4.58 20.76 10.99
N ARG A 86 4.15 21.98 11.41
CA ARG A 86 4.79 23.25 11.06
C ARG A 86 6.29 23.33 11.34
N ASN A 87 6.74 22.65 12.39
CA ASN A 87 8.14 22.72 12.85
C ASN A 87 8.96 21.47 12.52
N ARG A 88 8.42 20.57 11.66
CA ARG A 88 9.11 19.34 11.30
C ARG A 88 9.88 19.54 10.01
N ILE A 89 11.17 19.23 10.04
CA ILE A 89 12.10 19.42 8.92
C ILE A 89 12.50 18.03 8.40
N TYR A 90 12.25 17.77 7.13
CA TYR A 90 12.66 16.56 6.42
C TYR A 90 13.49 16.93 5.21
N ASP A 91 14.48 16.09 4.90
CA ASP A 91 15.32 16.22 3.71
C ASP A 91 14.69 15.43 2.55
N GLU A 92 14.00 14.34 2.89
CA GLU A 92 13.37 13.44 1.93
C GLU A 92 11.94 13.08 2.39
N VAL A 93 11.04 12.97 1.42
CA VAL A 93 9.69 12.41 1.66
C VAL A 93 9.40 11.33 0.64
N TYR A 94 8.92 10.20 1.14
CA TYR A 94 8.56 9.03 0.36
C TYR A 94 7.04 8.89 0.30
N TYR A 95 6.50 9.03 -0.91
CA TYR A 95 5.09 8.83 -1.21
C TYR A 95 4.91 7.43 -1.79
N ASN A 96 3.81 6.79 -1.49
CA ASN A 96 3.40 5.52 -2.09
C ASN A 96 1.92 5.51 -2.49
N ASN A 97 1.39 6.68 -2.80
CA ASN A 97 0.03 6.84 -3.28
C ASN A 97 0.00 7.81 -4.47
N SER A 98 -0.72 7.45 -5.52
CA SER A 98 -0.92 8.30 -6.70
C SER A 98 -1.95 9.43 -6.49
N GLY A 99 -2.55 9.53 -5.29
CA GLY A 99 -3.54 10.52 -4.93
C GLY A 99 -2.97 11.95 -4.94
N TRP A 100 -3.39 12.76 -5.88
CA TRP A 100 -2.89 14.11 -6.06
C TRP A 100 -3.14 15.04 -4.86
N LEU A 101 -4.27 14.91 -4.17
CA LEU A 101 -4.60 15.78 -3.04
C LEU A 101 -3.80 15.42 -1.79
N ILE A 102 -3.72 14.14 -1.45
CA ILE A 102 -2.95 13.68 -0.29
C ILE A 102 -1.47 14.05 -0.45
N ASN A 103 -0.87 13.78 -1.60
CA ASN A 103 0.53 14.13 -1.86
C ASN A 103 0.75 15.64 -1.80
N SER A 104 -0.20 16.45 -2.29
CA SER A 104 -0.13 17.90 -2.20
C SER A 104 -0.22 18.42 -0.76
N ILE A 105 -1.02 17.76 0.10
CA ILE A 105 -1.10 18.09 1.54
C ILE A 105 0.26 17.82 2.21
N PHE A 106 0.83 16.63 2.04
CA PHE A 106 2.11 16.27 2.63
C PHE A 106 3.27 17.13 2.07
N TYR A 107 3.31 17.32 0.75
CA TYR A 107 4.28 18.20 0.13
C TYR A 107 4.19 19.63 0.65
N THR A 108 2.98 20.17 0.79
CA THR A 108 2.78 21.51 1.34
C THR A 108 3.29 21.60 2.78
N ALA A 109 3.01 20.57 3.59
CA ALA A 109 3.44 20.50 4.98
C ALA A 109 4.98 20.60 5.09
N PHE A 110 5.67 19.72 4.39
CA PHE A 110 7.11 19.54 4.55
C PHE A 110 7.94 20.58 3.78
N SER A 111 7.49 20.98 2.57
CA SER A 111 8.20 22.01 1.79
C SER A 111 8.08 23.43 2.34
N ARG A 112 7.25 23.66 3.38
CA ARG A 112 7.24 24.92 4.14
C ARG A 112 8.47 25.06 5.01
N ALA A 113 8.90 23.97 5.62
CA ALA A 113 10.07 23.93 6.50
C ALA A 113 11.38 23.75 5.73
N ASN A 114 11.35 22.96 4.64
CA ASN A 114 12.51 22.75 3.76
C ASN A 114 12.09 22.87 2.29
N LYS A 115 12.51 23.96 1.62
CA LYS A 115 12.19 24.18 0.19
C LYS A 115 12.92 23.22 -0.75
N ASN A 116 14.02 22.64 -0.29
CA ASN A 116 14.88 21.73 -1.06
C ASN A 116 14.59 20.25 -0.77
N ILE A 117 13.43 19.95 -0.17
CA ILE A 117 13.02 18.59 0.15
C ILE A 117 12.98 17.73 -1.12
N LYS A 118 13.58 16.55 -1.03
CA LYS A 118 13.54 15.56 -2.12
C LYS A 118 12.26 14.75 -2.06
N ASN A 119 11.56 14.74 -3.19
CA ASN A 119 10.31 13.99 -3.34
C ASN A 119 10.59 12.66 -4.00
N LYS A 120 10.34 11.58 -3.28
CA LYS A 120 10.60 10.22 -3.72
C LYS A 120 9.30 9.43 -3.71
N PHE A 121 9.20 8.49 -4.63
CA PHE A 121 8.05 7.62 -4.71
C PHE A 121 8.48 6.17 -4.45
N LEU A 122 7.73 5.48 -3.60
CA LEU A 122 7.81 4.03 -3.46
C LEU A 122 6.71 3.38 -4.29
N GLU A 123 7.01 2.27 -4.89
CA GLU A 123 6.05 1.45 -5.64
C GLU A 123 4.75 1.24 -4.83
N HIS A 124 3.63 1.22 -5.52
CA HIS A 124 2.32 0.94 -4.93
C HIS A 124 1.67 -0.21 -5.69
N GLY A 125 2.32 -1.36 -5.68
CA GLY A 125 1.90 -2.54 -6.40
C GLY A 125 1.84 -2.32 -7.91
N PHE A 126 1.15 -3.22 -8.63
CA PHE A 126 1.09 -3.25 -10.09
C PHE A 126 0.64 -1.92 -10.74
N ASN A 127 -0.21 -1.16 -10.07
CA ASN A 127 -0.64 0.14 -10.59
C ASN A 127 0.51 1.12 -10.81
N SER A 128 1.61 0.98 -10.11
CA SER A 128 2.79 1.86 -10.28
C SER A 128 3.45 1.70 -11.64
N TYR A 129 3.30 0.55 -12.28
CA TYR A 129 3.86 0.28 -13.61
C TYR A 129 2.97 0.75 -14.75
N THR A 130 1.67 0.94 -14.48
CA THR A 130 0.65 1.30 -15.48
C THR A 130 0.11 2.71 -15.35
N THR A 131 0.22 3.30 -14.15
CA THR A 131 -0.28 4.63 -13.87
C THR A 131 0.86 5.63 -13.94
N VAL A 132 0.80 6.52 -14.91
CA VAL A 132 1.76 7.62 -15.02
C VAL A 132 1.60 8.56 -13.83
N TYR A 133 2.68 8.91 -13.20
CA TYR A 133 2.77 10.15 -12.43
C TYR A 133 2.76 11.32 -13.41
N SER A 134 1.61 11.53 -14.04
CA SER A 134 1.43 12.51 -15.07
C SER A 134 1.33 13.91 -14.48
N ASP A 135 1.62 14.89 -15.32
CA ASP A 135 1.27 16.28 -15.07
C ASP A 135 -0.20 16.38 -14.72
N LYS A 136 -0.51 17.13 -13.68
CA LYS A 136 -1.91 17.39 -13.36
C LYS A 136 -2.48 18.41 -14.35
N PRO A 137 -3.73 18.22 -14.80
CA PRO A 137 -4.41 19.22 -15.61
C PRO A 137 -4.39 20.59 -14.94
N PHE A 138 -4.26 21.64 -15.75
CA PHE A 138 -4.13 23.02 -15.26
C PHE A 138 -5.20 23.39 -14.23
N TYR A 139 -6.47 23.05 -14.50
CA TYR A 139 -7.57 23.34 -13.59
C TYR A 139 -7.41 22.70 -12.19
N LEU A 140 -6.87 21.49 -12.10
CA LEU A 140 -6.59 20.86 -10.81
C LEU A 140 -5.47 21.56 -10.04
N ARG A 141 -4.44 22.02 -10.74
CA ARG A 141 -3.36 22.83 -10.13
C ARG A 141 -3.91 24.13 -9.54
N VAL A 142 -4.85 24.77 -10.26
CA VAL A 142 -5.54 25.98 -9.78
C VAL A 142 -6.37 25.68 -8.54
N LEU A 143 -7.21 24.63 -8.58
CA LEU A 143 -8.05 24.23 -7.44
C LEU A 143 -7.21 23.91 -6.18
N ILE A 144 -6.09 23.18 -6.32
CA ILE A 144 -5.18 22.89 -5.22
C ILE A 144 -4.63 24.18 -4.60
N ARG A 145 -4.25 25.17 -5.43
CA ARG A 145 -3.75 26.47 -4.97
C ARG A 145 -4.82 27.30 -4.29
N LEU A 146 -6.04 27.27 -4.78
CA LEU A 146 -7.17 27.99 -4.15
C LEU A 146 -7.46 27.52 -2.72
N VAL A 147 -7.25 26.24 -2.42
CA VAL A 147 -7.37 25.72 -1.04
C VAL A 147 -6.11 25.94 -0.19
N GLY A 148 -5.12 26.67 -0.71
CA GLY A 148 -3.88 27.03 0.02
C GLY A 148 -2.81 25.95 0.05
N LEU A 149 -2.86 24.99 -0.87
CA LEU A 149 -1.91 23.91 -1.01
C LEU A 149 -0.94 24.13 -2.19
N LYS A 150 0.28 23.57 -2.07
CA LYS A 150 1.20 23.44 -3.20
C LYS A 150 0.86 22.14 -3.95
N CYS A 151 0.70 22.23 -5.26
CA CYS A 151 0.44 21.05 -6.07
C CYS A 151 1.68 20.17 -6.12
N MET A 152 1.51 18.89 -5.79
CA MET A 152 2.49 17.83 -6.00
C MET A 152 2.06 16.99 -7.19
N ASP A 153 2.90 16.87 -8.21
CA ASP A 153 2.68 16.03 -9.37
C ASP A 153 3.95 15.27 -9.78
N GLY A 154 3.84 14.44 -10.81
CA GLY A 154 4.94 13.58 -11.25
C GLY A 154 6.21 14.32 -11.66
N THR A 155 6.10 15.58 -12.11
CA THR A 155 7.27 16.39 -12.51
C THR A 155 8.15 16.80 -11.35
N MET A 156 7.66 16.67 -10.12
CA MET A 156 8.35 17.05 -8.90
C MET A 156 9.02 15.87 -8.20
N LEU A 157 8.93 14.67 -8.76
CA LEU A 157 9.59 13.49 -8.23
C LEU A 157 11.07 13.49 -8.61
N ASP A 158 11.93 13.39 -7.62
CA ASP A 158 13.38 13.21 -7.80
C ASP A 158 13.71 11.74 -8.10
N GLU A 159 13.06 10.81 -7.41
CA GLU A 159 13.29 9.36 -7.54
C GLU A 159 11.98 8.57 -7.49
N ILE A 160 11.99 7.44 -8.22
CA ILE A 160 10.91 6.44 -8.21
C ILE A 160 11.55 5.09 -7.89
N HIS A 161 11.27 4.56 -6.72
CA HIS A 161 11.81 3.31 -6.23
C HIS A 161 10.85 2.17 -6.56
N MET A 162 11.33 1.14 -7.27
CA MET A 162 10.53 0.03 -7.78
C MET A 162 11.26 -1.30 -7.63
N PHE A 163 10.50 -2.38 -7.40
CA PHE A 163 11.07 -3.74 -7.36
C PHE A 163 11.49 -4.20 -8.77
N HIS A 164 10.67 -3.92 -9.77
CA HIS A 164 10.82 -4.36 -11.15
C HIS A 164 10.88 -3.20 -12.14
N PRO A 165 11.93 -2.34 -12.09
CA PRO A 165 12.03 -1.16 -12.95
C PRO A 165 11.98 -1.48 -14.44
N GLU A 166 12.36 -2.71 -14.83
CA GLU A 166 12.28 -3.22 -16.20
C GLU A 166 10.85 -3.33 -16.76
N LEU A 167 9.83 -3.35 -15.89
CA LEU A 167 8.42 -3.37 -16.26
C LEU A 167 7.83 -1.97 -16.47
N MET A 168 8.61 -0.92 -16.20
CA MET A 168 8.16 0.46 -16.32
C MET A 168 8.24 0.93 -17.78
N HIS A 169 7.11 0.94 -18.45
CA HIS A 169 7.01 1.41 -19.85
C HIS A 169 6.42 2.81 -20.00
N MET A 170 6.04 3.42 -18.89
CA MET A 170 5.34 4.70 -18.90
C MET A 170 6.33 5.86 -18.77
N LYS A 171 5.94 7.03 -19.33
CA LYS A 171 6.70 8.27 -19.16
C LYS A 171 6.75 8.66 -17.69
N HIS A 172 7.94 8.93 -17.18
CA HIS A 172 8.20 9.39 -15.82
C HIS A 172 9.19 10.54 -15.83
N TYR A 173 9.30 11.25 -14.73
CA TYR A 173 10.21 12.39 -14.59
C TYR A 173 11.34 12.11 -13.61
N GLY A 174 11.06 11.39 -12.52
CA GLY A 174 12.06 11.02 -11.52
C GLY A 174 13.03 9.95 -12.02
N ARG A 175 14.21 9.87 -11.40
CA ARG A 175 15.17 8.78 -11.64
C ARG A 175 14.59 7.47 -11.10
N ILE A 176 14.56 6.42 -11.90
CA ILE A 176 14.16 5.10 -11.44
C ILE A 176 15.29 4.46 -10.65
N VAL A 177 14.94 3.92 -9.49
CA VAL A 177 15.86 3.24 -8.57
C VAL A 177 15.29 1.86 -8.27
N LYS A 178 16.10 0.82 -8.44
CA LYS A 178 15.70 -0.56 -8.10
C LYS A 178 15.71 -0.74 -6.60
N MET A 179 14.61 -1.26 -6.05
CA MET A 179 14.49 -1.65 -4.64
C MET A 179 15.03 -3.06 -4.44
N THR A 180 15.58 -3.31 -3.25
CA THR A 180 15.91 -4.66 -2.81
C THR A 180 14.61 -5.46 -2.63
N PRO A 181 14.49 -6.67 -3.17
CA PRO A 181 13.32 -7.52 -2.93
C PRO A 181 13.13 -7.83 -1.43
N MET A 182 11.89 -8.05 -1.02
CA MET A 182 11.60 -8.58 0.30
C MET A 182 12.12 -10.01 0.39
N ASP A 183 12.88 -10.30 1.45
CA ASP A 183 13.46 -11.63 1.65
C ASP A 183 12.98 -12.22 2.98
N ARG A 184 12.36 -13.40 2.93
CA ARG A 184 11.94 -14.17 4.11
C ARG A 184 13.10 -14.56 5.04
N LYS A 185 14.34 -14.51 4.55
CA LYS A 185 15.54 -14.73 5.38
C LYS A 185 15.91 -13.51 6.23
N ASN A 186 15.35 -12.34 5.93
CA ASN A 186 15.52 -11.17 6.76
C ASN A 186 14.63 -11.27 8.00
N THR A 187 15.14 -11.89 9.05
CA THR A 187 14.40 -12.15 10.30
C THR A 187 13.85 -10.87 10.91
N ARG A 188 14.62 -9.78 10.89
CA ARG A 188 14.18 -8.47 11.39
C ARG A 188 12.94 -7.95 10.65
N LEU A 189 12.90 -8.14 9.34
CA LEU A 189 11.73 -7.74 8.53
C LEU A 189 10.52 -8.63 8.86
N VAL A 190 10.73 -9.95 8.87
CA VAL A 190 9.64 -10.91 9.12
C VAL A 190 9.05 -10.70 10.51
N GLU A 191 9.88 -10.60 11.56
CA GLU A 191 9.43 -10.35 12.93
C GLU A 191 8.67 -9.03 13.06
N ALA A 192 9.19 -7.95 12.46
CA ALA A 192 8.52 -6.65 12.48
C ALA A 192 7.14 -6.72 11.82
N LEU A 193 7.04 -7.32 10.62
CA LEU A 193 5.78 -7.42 9.90
C LEU A 193 4.78 -8.36 10.60
N ASN A 194 5.25 -9.48 11.15
CA ASN A 194 4.42 -10.39 11.94
C ASN A 194 3.82 -9.69 13.16
N HIS A 195 4.62 -8.91 13.89
CA HIS A 195 4.14 -8.11 15.01
C HIS A 195 3.13 -7.03 14.55
N ILE A 196 3.45 -6.28 13.49
CA ILE A 196 2.58 -5.20 12.99
C ILE A 196 1.21 -5.72 12.58
N PHE A 197 1.16 -6.85 11.87
CA PHE A 197 -0.08 -7.40 11.33
C PHE A 197 -0.68 -8.52 12.16
N ASN A 198 -0.11 -8.78 13.36
CA ASN A 198 -0.59 -9.80 14.29
C ASN A 198 -0.66 -11.19 13.64
N TYR A 199 0.39 -11.55 12.89
CA TYR A 199 0.53 -12.88 12.31
C TYR A 199 0.99 -13.87 13.35
N HIS A 200 0.34 -15.03 13.39
CA HIS A 200 0.63 -16.14 14.29
C HIS A 200 0.78 -17.43 13.51
N PRO A 201 1.97 -18.07 13.47
CA PRO A 201 2.20 -19.31 12.71
C PRO A 201 1.22 -20.43 13.05
N GLU A 202 0.80 -20.51 14.31
CA GLU A 202 -0.15 -21.53 14.80
C GLU A 202 -1.57 -21.37 14.24
N THR A 203 -1.91 -20.20 13.73
CA THR A 203 -3.23 -19.91 13.11
C THR A 203 -3.15 -19.79 11.59
N ASP A 204 -1.99 -20.09 11.01
CA ASP A 204 -1.78 -20.06 9.56
C ASP A 204 -2.68 -21.11 8.87
N GLU A 205 -3.53 -20.63 7.99
CA GLU A 205 -4.49 -21.47 7.25
C GLU A 205 -3.93 -21.95 5.90
N PHE A 206 -2.77 -21.41 5.46
CA PHE A 206 -2.20 -21.63 4.13
C PHE A 206 -1.05 -22.61 4.11
N ALA A 207 -0.38 -22.84 5.26
CA ALA A 207 0.80 -23.71 5.36
C ALA A 207 0.56 -25.10 4.76
N ASP A 208 -0.56 -25.74 5.10
CA ASP A 208 -0.94 -27.09 4.67
C ASP A 208 -1.72 -27.15 3.35
N ARG A 209 -1.78 -26.04 2.60
CA ARG A 209 -2.52 -26.00 1.34
C ARG A 209 -1.58 -25.97 0.15
N ASP A 210 -1.89 -26.74 -0.88
CA ASP A 210 -1.11 -26.79 -2.12
C ASP A 210 -1.56 -25.72 -3.13
N ILE A 211 -2.86 -25.37 -3.08
CA ILE A 211 -3.48 -24.44 -4.03
C ILE A 211 -4.15 -23.28 -3.27
N ILE A 212 -3.81 -22.07 -3.65
CA ILE A 212 -4.35 -20.84 -3.07
C ILE A 212 -5.06 -20.05 -4.15
N ILE A 213 -6.36 -19.87 -3.99
CA ILE A 213 -7.17 -19.01 -4.86
C ILE A 213 -7.27 -17.63 -4.22
N MET A 214 -6.79 -16.62 -4.92
CA MET A 214 -6.88 -15.22 -4.49
C MET A 214 -8.06 -14.54 -5.17
N GLU A 215 -9.11 -14.25 -4.41
CA GLU A 215 -10.26 -13.53 -4.95
C GLU A 215 -9.97 -12.07 -5.21
N GLN A 216 -10.60 -11.57 -6.25
CA GLN A 216 -10.52 -10.18 -6.67
C GLN A 216 -11.54 -9.33 -5.93
N GLY A 217 -11.19 -8.07 -5.69
CA GLY A 217 -12.17 -7.06 -5.30
C GLY A 217 -13.29 -6.90 -6.34
N PRO A 218 -14.34 -6.15 -6.01
CA PRO A 218 -15.49 -5.94 -6.89
C PRO A 218 -15.08 -5.11 -8.12
N GLN A 219 -14.55 -5.77 -9.14
CA GLN A 219 -14.18 -5.17 -10.41
C GLN A 219 -15.08 -5.71 -11.54
N LYS A 220 -15.37 -4.86 -12.52
CA LYS A 220 -16.03 -5.29 -13.75
C LYS A 220 -14.98 -5.87 -14.69
N PHE A 221 -15.18 -7.11 -15.11
CA PHE A 221 -14.35 -7.77 -16.09
C PHE A 221 -15.03 -7.77 -17.47
N THR A 222 -14.22 -7.73 -18.52
CA THR A 222 -14.68 -7.77 -19.92
C THR A 222 -14.81 -9.21 -20.45
N PHE A 223 -14.47 -10.21 -19.63
CA PHE A 223 -14.55 -11.64 -19.99
C PHE A 223 -15.48 -12.40 -19.05
N ASP A 224 -15.84 -13.63 -19.44
CA ASP A 224 -16.67 -14.53 -18.65
C ASP A 224 -15.94 -15.04 -17.39
N LYS A 225 -16.04 -14.26 -16.31
CA LYS A 225 -15.45 -14.60 -15.01
C LYS A 225 -16.06 -15.87 -14.43
N GLU A 226 -17.37 -16.06 -14.58
CA GLU A 226 -18.06 -17.21 -14.01
C GLU A 226 -17.67 -18.52 -14.71
N GLY A 227 -17.60 -18.51 -16.04
CA GLY A 227 -17.15 -19.65 -16.81
C GLY A 227 -15.70 -20.02 -16.52
N PHE A 228 -14.82 -19.02 -16.32
CA PHE A 228 -13.45 -19.26 -15.88
C PHE A 228 -13.41 -20.00 -14.54
N TRP A 229 -14.06 -19.46 -13.51
CA TRP A 229 -14.06 -20.10 -12.19
C TRP A 229 -14.72 -21.48 -12.19
N LYS A 230 -15.81 -21.68 -12.95
CA LYS A 230 -16.41 -23.01 -13.13
C LYS A 230 -15.40 -24.04 -13.64
N LYS A 231 -14.58 -23.67 -14.62
CA LYS A 231 -13.54 -24.56 -15.16
C LYS A 231 -12.43 -24.84 -14.15
N VAL A 232 -11.93 -23.81 -13.46
CA VAL A 232 -10.91 -23.95 -12.42
C VAL A 232 -11.40 -24.87 -11.31
N LEU A 233 -12.58 -24.57 -10.72
CA LEU A 233 -13.13 -25.29 -9.57
C LEU A 233 -13.49 -26.76 -9.87
N LYS A 234 -13.73 -27.09 -11.14
CA LYS A 234 -13.96 -28.48 -11.59
C LYS A 234 -12.68 -29.32 -11.58
N ASN A 235 -11.51 -28.70 -11.78
CA ASN A 235 -10.27 -29.40 -12.06
C ASN A 235 -9.22 -29.31 -10.93
N ILE A 236 -9.58 -28.75 -9.77
CA ILE A 236 -8.67 -28.63 -8.63
C ILE A 236 -9.04 -29.60 -7.51
N ASP A 237 -8.05 -29.99 -6.70
CA ASP A 237 -8.27 -30.73 -5.46
C ASP A 237 -8.81 -29.77 -4.37
N LYS A 238 -10.09 -29.88 -4.10
CA LYS A 238 -10.78 -29.00 -3.14
C LYS A 238 -10.27 -29.13 -1.72
N GLN A 239 -9.78 -30.31 -1.31
CA GLN A 239 -9.27 -30.56 0.04
C GLN A 239 -7.93 -29.88 0.25
N LYS A 240 -7.14 -29.75 -0.82
CA LYS A 240 -5.83 -29.10 -0.81
C LYS A 240 -5.89 -27.62 -1.20
N THR A 241 -7.07 -27.11 -1.45
CA THR A 241 -7.30 -25.73 -1.88
C THR A 241 -7.85 -24.88 -0.75
N ILE A 242 -7.41 -23.63 -0.70
CA ILE A 242 -7.99 -22.58 0.14
C ILE A 242 -8.27 -21.33 -0.70
N ILE A 243 -9.36 -20.65 -0.39
CA ILE A 243 -9.71 -19.35 -0.98
C ILE A 243 -9.34 -18.25 0.00
N LYS A 244 -8.53 -17.29 -0.45
CA LYS A 244 -8.29 -16.03 0.25
C LYS A 244 -9.20 -14.95 -0.34
N PRO A 245 -10.25 -14.53 0.38
CA PRO A 245 -11.10 -13.43 -0.06
C PRO A 245 -10.33 -12.12 -0.15
N HIS A 246 -10.78 -11.23 -1.02
CA HIS A 246 -10.22 -9.88 -1.05
C HIS A 246 -10.57 -9.12 0.26
N PRO A 247 -9.65 -8.33 0.86
CA PRO A 247 -9.89 -7.65 2.15
C PRO A 247 -11.15 -6.77 2.22
N ARG A 248 -11.65 -6.31 1.07
CA ARG A 248 -12.90 -5.54 0.97
C ARG A 248 -14.17 -6.41 0.81
N GLN A 249 -14.01 -7.73 0.77
CA GLN A 249 -15.13 -8.69 0.61
C GLN A 249 -15.15 -9.61 1.83
N LYS A 250 -16.11 -9.39 2.72
CA LYS A 250 -16.27 -10.24 3.91
C LYS A 250 -16.63 -11.69 3.58
N ASN A 251 -17.30 -11.90 2.44
CA ASN A 251 -17.74 -13.21 1.98
C ASN A 251 -17.13 -13.52 0.62
N SER A 252 -16.65 -14.76 0.46
CA SER A 252 -16.20 -15.25 -0.85
C SER A 252 -17.37 -15.40 -1.80
N THR A 253 -17.18 -14.99 -3.05
CA THR A 253 -18.13 -15.25 -4.14
C THR A 253 -18.02 -16.69 -4.66
N LEU A 254 -16.98 -17.41 -4.25
CA LEU A 254 -16.67 -18.80 -4.67
C LEU A 254 -17.04 -19.83 -3.58
N GLY A 255 -17.56 -19.39 -2.44
CA GLY A 255 -17.62 -20.16 -1.19
C GLY A 255 -18.54 -21.35 -1.13
N GLU A 256 -19.50 -21.51 -2.06
CA GLU A 256 -20.46 -22.64 -2.02
C GLU A 256 -19.93 -23.94 -2.65
N ASN A 257 -18.62 -23.97 -3.00
CA ASN A 257 -18.04 -25.08 -3.77
C ASN A 257 -17.36 -26.16 -2.91
N GLY A 258 -17.50 -26.13 -1.58
CA GLY A 258 -16.86 -27.10 -0.67
C GLY A 258 -15.37 -26.90 -0.49
N ILE A 259 -14.83 -25.72 -0.83
CA ILE A 259 -13.45 -25.33 -0.61
C ILE A 259 -13.36 -24.49 0.66
N LYS A 260 -12.32 -24.69 1.46
CA LYS A 260 -12.08 -23.87 2.66
C LYS A 260 -11.89 -22.39 2.26
N ILE A 261 -12.57 -21.50 2.96
CA ILE A 261 -12.40 -20.06 2.84
C ILE A 261 -11.57 -19.59 4.03
N SER A 262 -10.52 -18.81 3.78
CA SER A 262 -9.69 -18.24 4.85
C SER A 262 -10.51 -17.25 5.68
N THR A 263 -10.39 -17.37 7.00
CA THR A 263 -10.93 -16.42 7.98
C THR A 263 -10.01 -15.21 8.16
N ASN A 264 -8.72 -15.33 7.82
CA ASN A 264 -7.70 -14.30 7.91
C ASN A 264 -7.63 -13.42 6.63
N TYR A 265 -8.78 -13.05 6.07
CA TYR A 265 -8.82 -12.29 4.81
C TYR A 265 -8.26 -10.87 4.93
N THR A 266 -8.21 -10.29 6.13
CA THR A 266 -7.65 -8.94 6.38
C THR A 266 -6.14 -8.92 6.52
N LEU A 267 -5.50 -10.07 6.79
CA LEU A 267 -4.05 -10.18 6.85
C LEU A 267 -3.45 -9.95 5.46
N PRO A 268 -2.49 -9.03 5.30
CA PRO A 268 -1.86 -8.79 4.00
C PRO A 268 -1.18 -10.05 3.46
N TRP A 269 -1.35 -10.29 2.16
CA TRP A 269 -0.74 -11.45 1.50
C TRP A 269 0.78 -11.43 1.56
N GLU A 270 1.35 -10.25 1.53
CA GLU A 270 2.79 -10.00 1.62
C GLU A 270 3.37 -10.51 2.96
N VAL A 271 2.60 -10.47 4.03
CA VAL A 271 3.01 -11.05 5.33
C VAL A 271 2.92 -12.57 5.29
N GLU A 272 1.86 -13.13 4.73
CA GLU A 272 1.67 -14.58 4.58
C GLU A 272 2.83 -15.20 3.80
N ILE A 273 3.18 -14.65 2.62
CA ILE A 273 4.23 -15.24 1.76
C ILE A 273 5.64 -15.20 2.37
N LEU A 274 5.89 -14.30 3.31
CA LEU A 274 7.16 -14.28 4.04
C LEU A 274 7.28 -15.42 5.07
N ASN A 275 6.14 -16.00 5.46
CA ASN A 275 6.08 -17.02 6.52
C ASN A 275 5.84 -18.44 5.99
N ILE A 276 5.37 -18.61 4.76
CA ILE A 276 5.07 -19.91 4.15
C ILE A 276 6.04 -20.22 3.00
N ASP A 277 6.15 -21.50 2.65
CA ASP A 277 6.96 -21.92 1.49
C ASP A 277 6.15 -21.78 0.19
N ILE A 278 6.03 -20.51 -0.27
CA ILE A 278 5.18 -20.16 -1.41
C ILE A 278 5.64 -20.81 -2.72
N GLU A 279 6.93 -21.15 -2.87
CA GLU A 279 7.49 -21.78 -4.07
C GLU A 279 6.90 -23.17 -4.33
N LYS A 280 6.41 -23.83 -3.27
CA LYS A 280 5.75 -25.15 -3.34
C LYS A 280 4.25 -25.07 -3.58
N LYS A 281 3.68 -23.86 -3.75
CA LYS A 281 2.25 -23.66 -3.82
C LYS A 281 1.82 -23.12 -5.19
N THR A 282 0.65 -23.55 -5.64
CA THR A 282 0.02 -23.00 -6.83
C THR A 282 -0.88 -21.84 -6.46
N GLN A 283 -0.59 -20.65 -6.95
CA GLN A 283 -1.45 -19.49 -6.78
C GLN A 283 -2.32 -19.30 -8.02
N ILE A 284 -3.62 -19.14 -7.82
CA ILE A 284 -4.59 -18.90 -8.89
C ILE A 284 -5.30 -17.58 -8.63
N THR A 285 -5.17 -16.66 -9.59
CA THR A 285 -5.87 -15.38 -9.56
C THR A 285 -6.26 -14.97 -10.98
N ILE A 286 -7.27 -14.14 -11.12
CA ILE A 286 -7.62 -13.56 -12.41
C ILE A 286 -6.78 -12.30 -12.67
N PHE A 287 -6.64 -11.46 -11.65
CA PHE A 287 -5.95 -10.18 -11.77
C PHE A 287 -5.56 -9.66 -10.39
N SER A 288 -4.40 -10.05 -9.90
CA SER A 288 -3.89 -9.57 -8.61
C SER A 288 -2.42 -9.20 -8.71
N GLY A 289 -2.08 -8.00 -8.28
CA GLY A 289 -0.71 -7.57 -8.09
C GLY A 289 0.04 -8.33 -6.97
N ALA A 290 -0.70 -9.08 -6.16
CA ALA A 290 -0.12 -9.90 -5.09
C ALA A 290 0.60 -11.17 -5.58
N CYS A 291 0.50 -11.49 -6.88
CA CYS A 291 1.14 -12.67 -7.49
C CYS A 291 2.29 -12.30 -8.46
N VAL A 292 2.76 -11.05 -8.43
CA VAL A 292 3.87 -10.57 -9.28
C VAL A 292 5.16 -10.50 -8.48
#